data_28ae67c702d3723cfca781bbd4571580
#
_entry.id   28ae67c702d3723cfca781bbd4571580
#
_cell.length_a   1.000
_cell.length_b   1.000
_cell.length_c   1.000
_cell.angle_alpha   90.00
_cell.angle_beta   90.00
_cell.angle_gamma   90.00
#
_symmetry.space_group_name_H-M   'P 1'
#
loop_
_entity.id
_entity.type
_entity.pdbx_description
1 polymer ?
#
loop_
_entity_poly.entity_id
_entity_poly.type
_entity_poly.pdbx_seq_one_letter_code
_entity_poly.pdbx_strand_id
1 'polypeptide(L)'
;VSFSLGSEIQKGGLFLWPHGFTLEGYKKVLQDHMIVRSYINTVIYAFSHTALVIILTALTAYPLTIKDFPLRKGITITMFFSGGAIPTYLLMKELHLINNPLVMVVPFVVTAYNLILFRTFFEGIDPCMRESARIDGAGEFRILIQIIMPLSKAIIAAVSLFTIVGKWNDWYSALIYLNSEAYYPVQMILRKILFNSTVFAQMDPSVMQMFRNSTITPANIQMATIVVIMLPIMCIYPFIQKYFAAGVMVGGVKG
;
A
#
# COMPACT_ATOMS: atom_id res chain seq x y z
N VAL A 1 5.79 -26.21 2.37
CA VAL A 1 7.18 -25.79 2.71
C VAL A 1 7.20 -25.02 4.04
N SER A 2 6.40 -23.96 4.22
CA SER A 2 6.41 -23.14 5.45
C SER A 2 6.08 -23.91 6.74
N PHE A 3 5.32 -24.98 6.65
CA PHE A 3 4.92 -25.89 7.76
C PHE A 3 5.70 -27.19 7.81
N SER A 4 6.67 -27.40 6.90
CA SER A 4 7.42 -28.64 6.82
C SER A 4 8.75 -28.53 7.57
N LEU A 5 9.27 -29.68 8.08
CA LEU A 5 10.61 -29.74 8.68
C LEU A 5 11.70 -29.38 7.65
N GLY A 6 12.71 -28.64 8.09
CA GLY A 6 13.82 -28.23 7.23
C GLY A 6 14.56 -29.37 6.57
N SER A 7 14.73 -30.48 7.29
CA SER A 7 15.36 -31.70 6.77
C SER A 7 14.61 -32.34 5.61
N GLU A 8 13.28 -32.25 5.59
CA GLU A 8 12.44 -32.78 4.51
C GLU A 8 12.46 -31.87 3.28
N ILE A 9 12.52 -30.54 3.49
CA ILE A 9 12.61 -29.59 2.39
C ILE A 9 13.91 -29.77 1.59
N GLN A 10 15.01 -30.09 2.27
CA GLN A 10 16.31 -30.31 1.62
C GLN A 10 16.37 -31.57 0.76
N LYS A 11 15.52 -32.57 1.01
CA LYS A 11 15.43 -33.77 0.18
C LYS A 11 14.88 -33.51 -1.22
N GLY A 12 14.30 -32.33 -1.45
CA GLY A 12 13.70 -31.93 -2.71
C GLY A 12 12.37 -32.62 -2.97
N GLY A 13 11.53 -31.96 -3.77
CA GLY A 13 10.23 -32.48 -4.17
C GLY A 13 9.13 -31.41 -4.01
N LEU A 14 8.12 -31.46 -4.87
CA LEU A 14 6.90 -30.64 -4.75
C LEU A 14 5.96 -31.40 -3.82
N PHE A 15 5.81 -30.91 -2.58
CA PHE A 15 4.90 -31.47 -1.61
C PHE A 15 3.61 -30.64 -1.53
N LEU A 16 2.48 -31.23 -1.82
CA LEU A 16 1.17 -30.62 -1.60
C LEU A 16 0.77 -30.62 -0.12
N TRP A 17 1.32 -31.55 0.68
CA TRP A 17 1.07 -31.68 2.11
C TRP A 17 2.38 -31.51 2.89
N PRO A 18 2.32 -30.88 4.10
CA PRO A 18 3.50 -30.71 4.93
C PRO A 18 4.05 -32.06 5.43
N HIS A 19 5.34 -32.28 5.25
CA HIS A 19 6.08 -33.42 5.79
C HIS A 19 6.75 -33.00 7.09
N GLY A 20 6.32 -33.60 8.21
CA GLY A 20 6.76 -33.20 9.54
C GLY A 20 6.27 -31.80 9.88
N PHE A 21 5.11 -31.68 10.50
CA PHE A 21 4.49 -30.39 10.85
C PHE A 21 5.31 -29.63 11.89
N THR A 22 5.72 -28.41 11.58
CA THR A 22 6.42 -27.52 12.52
C THR A 22 5.95 -26.07 12.38
N LEU A 23 5.83 -25.36 13.51
CA LEU A 23 5.54 -23.94 13.58
C LEU A 23 6.77 -23.10 13.99
N GLU A 24 7.93 -23.73 14.13
CA GLU A 24 9.14 -23.05 14.63
C GLU A 24 9.58 -21.90 13.70
N GLY A 25 9.42 -22.03 12.38
CA GLY A 25 9.67 -20.94 11.44
C GLY A 25 8.81 -19.71 11.72
N TYR A 26 7.52 -19.91 11.97
CA TYR A 26 6.60 -18.83 12.31
C TYR A 26 6.93 -18.21 13.67
N LYS A 27 7.25 -19.03 14.67
CA LYS A 27 7.64 -18.55 16.01
C LYS A 27 8.88 -17.65 15.90
N LYS A 28 9.88 -18.06 15.13
CA LYS A 28 11.11 -17.28 14.92
C LYS A 28 10.83 -15.95 14.19
N VAL A 29 9.97 -15.96 13.17
CA VAL A 29 9.56 -14.76 12.44
C VAL A 29 8.81 -13.79 13.34
N LEU A 30 7.88 -14.27 14.17
CA LEU A 30 7.08 -13.43 15.08
C LEU A 30 7.86 -12.94 16.32
N GLN A 31 8.95 -13.61 16.69
CA GLN A 31 9.85 -13.18 17.75
C GLN A 31 10.90 -12.17 17.28
N ASP A 32 11.07 -11.99 15.97
CA ASP A 32 12.01 -11.01 15.43
C ASP A 32 11.47 -9.59 15.61
N HIS A 33 12.10 -8.85 16.51
CA HIS A 33 11.76 -7.46 16.79
C HIS A 33 11.78 -6.55 15.55
N MET A 34 12.64 -6.84 14.58
CA MET A 34 12.68 -6.06 13.33
C MET A 34 11.44 -6.28 12.49
N ILE A 35 10.96 -7.52 12.39
CA ILE A 35 9.75 -7.85 11.63
C ILE A 35 8.53 -7.19 12.29
N VAL A 36 8.37 -7.33 13.61
CA VAL A 36 7.26 -6.71 14.35
C VAL A 36 7.26 -5.19 14.17
N ARG A 37 8.41 -4.55 14.34
CA ARG A 37 8.55 -3.10 14.16
C ARG A 37 8.21 -2.67 12.73
N SER A 38 8.71 -3.40 11.73
CA SER A 38 8.43 -3.12 10.32
C SER A 38 6.96 -3.29 9.95
N TYR A 39 6.27 -4.21 10.63
CA TYR A 39 4.81 -4.35 10.53
C TYR A 39 4.10 -3.09 11.02
N ILE A 40 4.44 -2.62 12.22
CA ILE A 40 3.88 -1.39 12.79
C ILE A 40 4.15 -0.21 11.86
N ASN A 41 5.38 -0.08 11.37
CA ASN A 41 5.74 0.97 10.41
C ASN A 41 4.84 0.90 9.15
N THR A 42 4.66 -0.30 8.58
CA THR A 42 3.83 -0.48 7.38
C THR A 42 2.38 -0.09 7.61
N VAL A 43 1.80 -0.48 8.75
CA VAL A 43 0.44 -0.10 9.13
C VAL A 43 0.33 1.42 9.25
N ILE A 44 1.24 2.06 9.99
CA ILE A 44 1.25 3.52 10.15
C ILE A 44 1.38 4.21 8.79
N TYR A 45 2.33 3.80 7.94
CA TYR A 45 2.54 4.40 6.63
C TYR A 45 1.32 4.22 5.72
N ALA A 46 0.76 3.01 5.66
CA ALA A 46 -0.39 2.72 4.80
C ALA A 46 -1.62 3.53 5.20
N PHE A 47 -1.95 3.57 6.48
CA PHE A 47 -3.14 4.30 6.95
C PHE A 47 -2.95 5.81 6.89
N SER A 48 -1.79 6.34 7.33
CA SER A 48 -1.52 7.78 7.31
C SER A 48 -1.46 8.32 5.88
N HIS A 49 -0.78 7.61 4.98
CA HIS A 49 -0.73 7.99 3.57
C HIS A 49 -2.12 7.95 2.94
N THR A 50 -2.91 6.89 3.17
CA THR A 50 -4.27 6.78 2.64
C THR A 50 -5.18 7.88 3.14
N ALA A 51 -5.12 8.23 4.42
CA ALA A 51 -5.90 9.34 4.97
C ALA A 51 -5.56 10.66 4.26
N LEU A 52 -4.26 10.95 4.08
CA LEU A 52 -3.83 12.13 3.33
C LEU A 52 -4.28 12.09 1.87
N VAL A 53 -4.15 10.95 1.19
CA VAL A 53 -4.62 10.78 -0.20
C VAL A 53 -6.10 11.12 -0.31
N ILE A 54 -6.95 10.55 0.54
CA ILE A 54 -8.40 10.79 0.49
C ILE A 54 -8.73 12.26 0.74
N ILE A 55 -8.17 12.85 1.79
CA ILE A 55 -8.44 14.24 2.17
C ILE A 55 -7.97 15.20 1.07
N LEU A 56 -6.70 15.10 0.65
CA LEU A 56 -6.12 16.04 -0.30
C LEU A 56 -6.67 15.84 -1.71
N THR A 57 -6.92 14.60 -2.13
CA THR A 57 -7.55 14.32 -3.42
C THR A 57 -8.98 14.85 -3.46
N ALA A 58 -9.78 14.68 -2.40
CA ALA A 58 -11.14 15.22 -2.34
C ALA A 58 -11.14 16.74 -2.37
N LEU A 59 -10.28 17.39 -1.58
CA LEU A 59 -10.14 18.85 -1.56
C LEU A 59 -9.69 19.42 -2.90
N THR A 60 -8.87 18.70 -3.64
CA THR A 60 -8.38 19.14 -4.96
C THR A 60 -9.37 18.80 -6.07
N ALA A 61 -10.03 17.63 -6.01
CA ALA A 61 -10.98 17.18 -7.02
C ALA A 61 -12.27 17.99 -7.03
N TYR A 62 -12.76 18.39 -5.85
CA TYR A 62 -14.04 19.09 -5.73
C TYR A 62 -14.09 20.42 -6.49
N PRO A 63 -13.14 21.36 -6.34
CA PRO A 63 -13.12 22.58 -7.15
C PRO A 63 -13.06 22.33 -8.65
N LEU A 64 -12.42 21.24 -9.08
CA LEU A 64 -12.31 20.88 -10.50
C LEU A 64 -13.65 20.45 -11.12
N THR A 65 -14.67 20.17 -10.32
CA THR A 65 -16.04 19.91 -10.81
C THR A 65 -16.79 21.20 -11.16
N ILE A 66 -16.32 22.34 -10.67
CA ILE A 66 -16.93 23.65 -10.96
C ILE A 66 -16.44 24.12 -12.33
N LYS A 67 -17.39 24.38 -13.28
CA LYS A 67 -17.06 24.68 -14.67
C LYS A 67 -16.16 25.91 -14.84
N ASP A 68 -16.39 26.94 -14.03
CA ASP A 68 -15.71 28.25 -14.14
C ASP A 68 -14.49 28.37 -13.22
N PHE A 69 -13.99 27.26 -12.66
CA PHE A 69 -12.81 27.30 -11.80
C PHE A 69 -11.54 27.65 -12.61
N PRO A 70 -10.90 28.80 -12.34
CA PRO A 70 -9.88 29.37 -13.24
C PRO A 70 -8.62 28.51 -13.36
N LEU A 71 -8.25 27.76 -12.33
CA LEU A 71 -7.05 26.91 -12.31
C LEU A 71 -7.29 25.49 -12.86
N ARG A 72 -8.51 25.16 -13.31
CA ARG A 72 -8.89 23.82 -13.77
C ARG A 72 -7.93 23.25 -14.84
N LYS A 73 -7.66 24.05 -15.89
CA LYS A 73 -6.78 23.64 -16.99
C LYS A 73 -5.33 23.48 -16.54
N GLY A 74 -4.81 24.40 -15.72
CA GLY A 74 -3.45 24.36 -15.20
C GLY A 74 -3.19 23.11 -14.36
N ILE A 75 -4.05 22.85 -13.37
CA ILE A 75 -3.93 21.66 -12.51
C ILE A 75 -4.00 20.37 -13.34
N THR A 76 -4.90 20.30 -14.32
CA THR A 76 -5.01 19.10 -15.16
C THR A 76 -3.74 18.88 -16.00
N ILE A 77 -3.13 19.92 -16.55
CA ILE A 77 -1.88 19.81 -17.34
C ILE A 77 -0.72 19.33 -16.47
N THR A 78 -0.52 19.91 -15.28
CA THR A 78 0.60 19.53 -14.40
C THR A 78 0.57 18.06 -13.96
N MET A 79 -0.60 17.42 -14.01
CA MET A 79 -0.76 16.01 -13.66
C MET A 79 -0.12 15.03 -14.67
N PHE A 80 0.06 15.46 -15.92
CA PHE A 80 0.67 14.62 -16.96
C PHE A 80 2.19 14.76 -17.04
N PHE A 81 2.78 15.66 -16.25
CA PHE A 81 4.22 15.89 -16.24
C PHE A 81 4.83 15.33 -14.95
N SER A 82 5.84 14.48 -15.11
CA SER A 82 6.64 13.93 -14.00
C SER A 82 8.10 14.29 -14.22
N GLY A 83 8.75 14.77 -13.16
CA GLY A 83 10.18 15.09 -13.21
C GLY A 83 11.11 13.87 -13.30
N GLY A 84 10.59 12.67 -13.08
CA GLY A 84 11.39 11.44 -13.02
C GLY A 84 12.04 11.20 -11.65
N ALA A 85 12.79 10.10 -11.55
CA ALA A 85 13.32 9.62 -10.26
C ALA A 85 14.39 10.55 -9.66
N ILE A 86 15.31 11.07 -10.49
CA ILE A 86 16.44 11.90 -10.02
C ILE A 86 15.95 13.24 -9.48
N PRO A 87 15.16 14.05 -10.20
CA PRO A 87 14.59 15.28 -9.65
C PRO A 87 13.75 15.06 -8.39
N THR A 88 12.97 13.97 -8.35
CA THR A 88 12.19 13.62 -7.16
C THR A 88 13.09 13.33 -5.96
N TYR A 89 14.19 12.59 -6.15
CA TYR A 89 15.15 12.32 -5.08
C TYR A 89 15.79 13.61 -4.56
N LEU A 90 16.20 14.52 -5.47
CA LEU A 90 16.77 15.80 -5.08
C LEU A 90 15.76 16.64 -4.29
N LEU A 91 14.51 16.66 -4.71
CA LEU A 91 13.44 17.35 -3.98
C LEU A 91 13.25 16.77 -2.57
N MET A 92 13.22 15.43 -2.43
CA MET A 92 13.11 14.79 -1.11
C MET A 92 14.32 15.12 -0.23
N LYS A 93 15.51 15.26 -0.81
CA LYS A 93 16.73 15.66 -0.11
C LYS A 93 16.66 17.11 0.37
N GLU A 94 16.24 18.04 -0.48
CA GLU A 94 16.07 19.46 -0.12
C GLU A 94 15.00 19.65 0.97
N LEU A 95 13.95 18.85 0.95
CA LEU A 95 12.89 18.85 1.96
C LEU A 95 13.31 18.14 3.27
N HIS A 96 14.55 17.67 3.39
CA HIS A 96 15.05 16.92 4.55
C HIS A 96 14.22 15.67 4.89
N LEU A 97 13.66 15.03 3.87
CA LEU A 97 12.85 13.82 4.00
C LEU A 97 13.67 12.53 3.87
N ILE A 98 14.95 12.61 3.46
CA ILE A 98 15.81 11.42 3.37
C ILE A 98 16.06 10.87 4.78
N ASN A 99 15.90 9.56 4.93
CA ASN A 99 15.96 8.84 6.20
C ASN A 99 14.96 9.34 7.27
N ASN A 100 13.82 9.86 6.83
CA ASN A 100 12.73 10.31 7.68
C ASN A 100 11.45 9.49 7.34
N PRO A 101 10.73 8.94 8.34
CA PRO A 101 9.48 8.19 8.12
C PRO A 101 8.43 8.94 7.28
N LEU A 102 8.41 10.27 7.33
CA LEU A 102 7.49 11.11 6.56
C LEU A 102 7.64 10.94 5.04
N VAL A 103 8.80 10.50 4.55
CA VAL A 103 9.00 10.20 3.12
C VAL A 103 8.12 9.06 2.63
N MET A 104 7.68 8.17 3.53
CA MET A 104 6.75 7.10 3.20
C MET A 104 5.28 7.55 3.21
N VAL A 105 4.98 8.72 3.78
CA VAL A 105 3.62 9.20 3.99
C VAL A 105 3.25 10.36 3.09
N VAL A 106 4.12 11.39 2.99
CA VAL A 106 3.78 12.67 2.36
C VAL A 106 3.89 12.67 0.83
N PRO A 107 4.91 12.08 0.18
CA PRO A 107 5.05 12.15 -1.26
C PRO A 107 3.91 11.45 -2.01
N PHE A 108 3.56 11.98 -3.18
CA PHE A 108 2.58 11.41 -4.11
C PHE A 108 1.16 11.21 -3.57
N VAL A 109 0.76 11.99 -2.56
CA VAL A 109 -0.60 11.93 -1.98
C VAL A 109 -1.68 12.35 -2.97
N VAL A 110 -1.40 13.25 -3.91
CA VAL A 110 -2.31 13.61 -5.00
C VAL A 110 -1.74 13.09 -6.30
N THR A 111 -2.40 12.11 -6.90
CA THR A 111 -2.03 11.54 -8.20
C THR A 111 -3.06 11.88 -9.25
N ALA A 112 -2.64 11.96 -10.52
CA ALA A 112 -3.52 12.17 -11.66
C ALA A 112 -4.69 11.18 -11.66
N TYR A 113 -4.37 9.91 -11.46
CA TYR A 113 -5.36 8.84 -11.48
C TYR A 113 -6.44 9.00 -10.41
N ASN A 114 -6.05 9.20 -9.16
CA ASN A 114 -7.00 9.36 -8.05
C ASN A 114 -7.84 10.63 -8.23
N LEU A 115 -7.23 11.71 -8.70
CA LEU A 115 -7.93 12.97 -8.90
C LEU A 115 -8.99 12.86 -10.00
N ILE A 116 -8.68 12.21 -11.14
CA ILE A 116 -9.65 11.98 -12.21
C ILE A 116 -10.80 11.11 -11.71
N LEU A 117 -10.51 10.04 -10.94
CA LEU A 117 -11.53 9.18 -10.37
C LEU A 117 -12.49 9.95 -9.45
N PHE A 118 -11.95 10.70 -8.50
CA PHE A 118 -12.76 11.50 -7.57
C PHE A 118 -13.58 12.55 -8.31
N ARG A 119 -12.96 13.28 -9.23
CA ARG A 119 -13.63 14.29 -10.04
C ARG A 119 -14.79 13.71 -10.84
N THR A 120 -14.55 12.61 -11.58
CA THR A 120 -15.58 11.95 -12.39
C THR A 120 -16.74 11.48 -11.52
N PHE A 121 -16.44 10.91 -10.35
CA PHE A 121 -17.47 10.49 -9.41
C PHE A 121 -18.28 11.68 -8.87
N PHE A 122 -17.61 12.76 -8.48
CA PHE A 122 -18.27 13.97 -7.98
C PHE A 122 -19.12 14.68 -9.04
N GLU A 123 -18.69 14.68 -10.31
CA GLU A 123 -19.46 15.18 -11.45
C GLU A 123 -20.72 14.35 -11.72
N GLY A 124 -20.73 13.07 -11.33
CA GLY A 124 -21.88 12.17 -11.44
C GLY A 124 -22.95 12.35 -10.34
N ILE A 125 -22.67 13.11 -9.28
CA ILE A 125 -23.64 13.41 -8.23
C ILE A 125 -24.61 14.46 -8.75
N ASP A 126 -25.94 14.26 -8.47
CA ASP A 126 -27.00 15.16 -8.92
C ASP A 126 -26.72 16.62 -8.51
N PRO A 127 -26.65 17.57 -9.46
CA PRO A 127 -26.43 18.97 -9.19
C PRO A 127 -27.44 19.57 -8.20
N CYS A 128 -28.69 19.10 -8.20
CA CYS A 128 -29.75 19.58 -7.29
C CYS A 128 -29.32 19.49 -5.82
N MET A 129 -28.56 18.47 -5.44
CA MET A 129 -28.07 18.34 -4.05
C MET A 129 -27.15 19.50 -3.63
N ARG A 130 -26.31 19.97 -4.56
CA ARG A 130 -25.41 21.11 -4.33
C ARG A 130 -26.16 22.42 -4.34
N GLU A 131 -27.08 22.57 -5.30
CA GLU A 131 -27.86 23.79 -5.46
C GLU A 131 -28.80 24.05 -4.27
N SER A 132 -29.49 23.02 -3.81
CA SER A 132 -30.34 23.10 -2.61
C SER A 132 -29.54 23.54 -1.38
N ALA A 133 -28.37 22.92 -1.17
CA ALA A 133 -27.51 23.31 -0.04
C ALA A 133 -27.00 24.75 -0.12
N ARG A 134 -26.74 25.26 -1.34
CA ARG A 134 -26.35 26.68 -1.53
C ARG A 134 -27.53 27.64 -1.21
N ILE A 135 -28.76 27.28 -1.58
CA ILE A 135 -29.96 28.05 -1.23
C ILE A 135 -30.10 28.10 0.29
N ASP A 136 -29.82 27.00 1.00
CA ASP A 136 -29.80 26.90 2.46
C ASP A 136 -28.62 27.64 3.11
N GLY A 137 -27.78 28.33 2.33
CA GLY A 137 -26.65 29.14 2.83
C GLY A 137 -25.39 28.31 3.17
N ALA A 138 -25.29 27.06 2.74
CA ALA A 138 -24.09 26.24 2.98
C ALA A 138 -22.91 26.69 2.09
N GLY A 139 -21.76 26.96 2.71
CA GLY A 139 -20.52 27.22 1.98
C GLY A 139 -19.96 25.95 1.33
N GLU A 140 -19.11 26.11 0.31
CA GLU A 140 -18.55 25.00 -0.50
C GLU A 140 -17.85 23.93 0.34
N PHE A 141 -17.11 24.30 1.37
CA PHE A 141 -16.45 23.35 2.26
C PHE A 141 -17.45 22.51 3.06
N ARG A 142 -18.55 23.11 3.49
CA ARG A 142 -19.63 22.40 4.18
C ARG A 142 -20.35 21.44 3.23
N ILE A 143 -20.59 21.85 1.99
CA ILE A 143 -21.16 20.99 0.94
C ILE A 143 -20.26 19.79 0.67
N LEU A 144 -18.95 20.00 0.53
CA LEU A 144 -17.99 18.92 0.33
C LEU A 144 -18.07 17.90 1.47
N ILE A 145 -17.96 18.33 2.73
CA ILE A 145 -17.86 17.41 3.87
C ILE A 145 -19.19 16.75 4.20
N GLN A 146 -20.30 17.49 4.18
CA GLN A 146 -21.59 17.00 4.66
C GLN A 146 -22.45 16.33 3.58
N ILE A 147 -22.19 16.62 2.30
CA ILE A 147 -23.01 16.10 1.20
C ILE A 147 -22.16 15.22 0.27
N ILE A 148 -21.12 15.79 -0.34
CA ILE A 148 -20.36 15.11 -1.39
C ILE A 148 -19.58 13.90 -0.83
N MET A 149 -18.83 14.07 0.26
CA MET A 149 -18.06 12.99 0.85
C MET A 149 -18.91 11.81 1.33
N PRO A 150 -20.02 12.01 2.05
CA PRO A 150 -20.92 10.91 2.42
C PRO A 150 -21.56 10.18 1.24
N LEU A 151 -21.89 10.89 0.16
CA LEU A 151 -22.41 10.28 -1.08
C LEU A 151 -21.32 9.54 -1.86
N SER A 152 -20.07 9.86 -1.61
CA SER A 152 -18.91 9.30 -2.32
C SER A 152 -18.24 8.11 -1.63
N LYS A 153 -18.91 7.45 -0.67
CA LYS A 153 -18.34 6.33 0.09
C LYS A 153 -17.76 5.21 -0.79
N ALA A 154 -18.40 4.93 -1.92
CA ALA A 154 -17.95 3.88 -2.84
C ALA A 154 -16.58 4.19 -3.45
N ILE A 155 -16.37 5.39 -3.97
CA ILE A 155 -15.07 5.77 -4.55
C ILE A 155 -14.00 5.94 -3.47
N ILE A 156 -14.36 6.47 -2.30
CA ILE A 156 -13.46 6.59 -1.16
C ILE A 156 -12.96 5.20 -0.74
N ALA A 157 -13.86 4.23 -0.61
CA ALA A 157 -13.48 2.85 -0.26
C ALA A 157 -12.57 2.22 -1.32
N ALA A 158 -12.88 2.40 -2.61
CA ALA A 158 -12.08 1.87 -3.71
C ALA A 158 -10.67 2.47 -3.72
N VAL A 159 -10.54 3.80 -3.67
CA VAL A 159 -9.23 4.47 -3.67
C VAL A 159 -8.45 4.18 -2.39
N SER A 160 -9.12 4.11 -1.23
CA SER A 160 -8.46 3.71 0.02
C SER A 160 -7.84 2.33 -0.09
N LEU A 161 -8.55 1.37 -0.70
CA LEU A 161 -8.02 0.04 -0.91
C LEU A 161 -6.76 0.04 -1.78
N PHE A 162 -6.85 0.63 -2.98
CA PHE A 162 -5.72 0.66 -3.90
C PHE A 162 -4.50 1.32 -3.24
N THR A 163 -4.74 2.38 -2.48
CA THR A 163 -3.69 3.11 -1.78
C THR A 163 -3.07 2.27 -0.65
N ILE A 164 -3.90 1.62 0.19
CA ILE A 164 -3.41 0.76 1.27
C ILE A 164 -2.59 -0.40 0.71
N VAL A 165 -3.10 -1.10 -0.31
CA VAL A 165 -2.39 -2.23 -0.93
C VAL A 165 -1.12 -1.76 -1.62
N GLY A 166 -1.15 -0.62 -2.31
CA GLY A 166 0.02 -0.02 -2.94
C GLY A 166 1.11 0.32 -1.91
N LYS A 167 0.74 0.96 -0.79
CA LYS A 167 1.68 1.29 0.29
C LYS A 167 2.17 0.06 1.06
N TRP A 168 1.32 -0.92 1.25
CA TRP A 168 1.73 -2.19 1.85
C TRP A 168 2.86 -2.87 1.07
N ASN A 169 2.83 -2.77 -0.25
CA ASN A 169 3.81 -3.39 -1.14
C ASN A 169 4.99 -2.46 -1.51
N ASP A 170 5.04 -1.24 -0.95
CA ASP A 170 6.05 -0.23 -1.30
C ASP A 170 7.39 -0.47 -0.61
N TRP A 171 8.20 -1.37 -1.19
CA TRP A 171 9.59 -1.57 -0.80
C TRP A 171 10.55 -0.61 -1.52
N TYR A 172 10.16 -0.12 -2.71
CA TYR A 172 11.03 0.67 -3.57
C TYR A 172 11.31 2.07 -2.99
N SER A 173 10.29 2.76 -2.51
CA SER A 173 10.47 4.04 -1.82
C SER A 173 11.35 3.89 -0.59
N ALA A 174 11.16 2.81 0.18
CA ALA A 174 12.00 2.53 1.34
C ALA A 174 13.46 2.29 0.95
N LEU A 175 13.72 1.58 -0.15
CA LEU A 175 15.07 1.32 -0.65
C LEU A 175 15.81 2.60 -1.03
N ILE A 176 15.11 3.56 -1.65
CA ILE A 176 15.73 4.79 -2.16
C ILE A 176 15.91 5.83 -1.05
N TYR A 177 14.92 5.98 -0.15
CA TYR A 177 14.85 7.12 0.74
C TYR A 177 15.20 6.81 2.20
N LEU A 178 15.18 5.54 2.63
CA LEU A 178 15.44 5.15 4.02
C LEU A 178 16.78 4.45 4.16
N ASN A 179 17.61 4.92 5.10
CA ASN A 179 18.91 4.30 5.42
C ASN A 179 18.82 3.48 6.71
N SER A 180 17.96 3.89 7.65
CA SER A 180 17.82 3.23 8.94
C SER A 180 16.82 2.09 8.88
N GLU A 181 17.24 0.89 9.30
CA GLU A 181 16.38 -0.28 9.39
C GLU A 181 15.19 -0.08 10.35
N ALA A 182 15.34 0.84 11.30
CA ALA A 182 14.28 1.21 12.24
C ALA A 182 13.02 1.74 11.55
N TYR A 183 13.12 2.28 10.34
CA TYR A 183 12.03 2.88 9.57
C TYR A 183 11.55 1.99 8.42
N TYR A 184 12.16 0.81 8.22
CA TYR A 184 11.79 -0.04 7.10
C TYR A 184 10.36 -0.58 7.21
N PRO A 185 9.61 -0.57 6.11
CA PRO A 185 8.36 -1.31 6.00
C PRO A 185 8.64 -2.81 5.88
N VAL A 186 7.64 -3.62 6.16
CA VAL A 186 7.75 -5.08 6.18
C VAL A 186 8.16 -5.69 4.83
N GLN A 187 7.75 -5.09 3.72
CA GLN A 187 8.15 -5.53 2.38
C GLN A 187 9.64 -5.33 2.11
N MET A 188 10.26 -4.31 2.71
CA MET A 188 11.71 -4.12 2.61
C MET A 188 12.48 -5.21 3.38
N ILE A 189 11.97 -5.61 4.55
CA ILE A 189 12.54 -6.73 5.31
C ILE A 189 12.38 -8.05 4.56
N LEU A 190 11.18 -8.31 4.01
CA LEU A 190 10.95 -9.49 3.17
C LEU A 190 11.97 -9.55 2.03
N ARG A 191 12.14 -8.44 1.31
CA ARG A 191 13.12 -8.38 0.21
C ARG A 191 14.54 -8.68 0.67
N LYS A 192 14.97 -8.17 1.83
CA LYS A 192 16.28 -8.50 2.41
C LYS A 192 16.41 -10.00 2.71
N ILE A 193 15.39 -10.61 3.29
CA ILE A 193 15.38 -12.05 3.58
C ILE A 193 15.46 -12.87 2.29
N LEU A 194 14.68 -12.47 1.27
CA LEU A 194 14.70 -13.15 -0.04
C LEU A 194 16.06 -13.02 -0.72
N PHE A 195 16.65 -11.84 -0.72
CA PHE A 195 17.97 -11.62 -1.33
C PHE A 195 19.06 -12.39 -0.60
N ASN A 196 19.07 -12.37 0.73
CA ASN A 196 20.03 -13.10 1.52
C ASN A 196 19.91 -14.62 1.30
N SER A 197 18.68 -15.15 1.16
CA SER A 197 18.48 -16.58 0.90
C SER A 197 19.00 -17.01 -0.48
N THR A 198 18.91 -16.16 -1.49
CA THR A 198 19.50 -16.45 -2.81
C THR A 198 21.03 -16.43 -2.77
N VAL A 199 21.63 -15.53 -1.99
CA VAL A 199 23.07 -15.50 -1.74
C VAL A 199 23.51 -16.76 -0.99
N PHE A 200 22.76 -17.20 0.04
CA PHE A 200 23.03 -18.44 0.75
C PHE A 200 22.94 -19.68 -0.15
N ALA A 201 21.99 -19.71 -1.10
CA ALA A 201 21.86 -20.82 -2.04
C ALA A 201 23.03 -20.93 -3.04
N GLN A 202 23.79 -19.87 -3.21
CA GLN A 202 24.99 -19.81 -4.06
C GLN A 202 26.30 -20.02 -3.27
N MET A 203 26.23 -20.15 -1.94
CA MET A 203 27.36 -20.40 -1.09
C MET A 203 27.85 -21.88 -1.16
N ASP A 204 29.08 -22.08 -0.72
CA ASP A 204 29.77 -23.37 -0.71
C ASP A 204 28.92 -24.51 -0.11
N PRO A 205 28.90 -25.71 -0.72
CA PRO A 205 28.18 -26.86 -0.19
C PRO A 205 28.52 -27.23 1.26
N SER A 206 29.68 -26.83 1.77
CA SER A 206 30.08 -27.02 3.17
C SER A 206 29.21 -26.24 4.15
N VAL A 207 28.76 -25.02 3.78
CA VAL A 207 27.87 -24.22 4.57
C VAL A 207 26.45 -24.81 4.58
N MET A 208 26.00 -25.38 3.47
CA MET A 208 24.73 -26.11 3.39
C MET A 208 24.70 -27.35 4.30
N GLN A 209 25.83 -28.04 4.49
CA GLN A 209 25.91 -29.18 5.41
C GLN A 209 25.69 -28.78 6.88
N MET A 210 26.11 -27.59 7.30
CA MET A 210 25.83 -27.07 8.66
C MET A 210 24.34 -26.94 8.96
N PHE A 211 23.53 -26.63 7.94
CA PHE A 211 22.07 -26.52 8.09
C PHE A 211 21.34 -27.86 7.89
N ARG A 212 22.02 -28.91 7.47
CA ARG A 212 21.42 -30.21 7.13
C ARG A 212 20.77 -30.92 8.32
N ASN A 213 21.24 -30.63 9.53
CA ASN A 213 20.71 -31.19 10.78
C ASN A 213 19.87 -30.21 11.58
N SER A 214 19.61 -29.01 11.05
CA SER A 214 18.79 -28.01 11.75
C SER A 214 17.32 -28.20 11.42
N THR A 215 16.47 -28.10 12.44
CA THR A 215 15.00 -28.17 12.33
C THR A 215 14.45 -27.03 11.48
N ILE A 216 15.21 -25.92 11.39
CA ILE A 216 14.82 -24.69 10.67
C ILE A 216 15.89 -24.40 9.60
N THR A 217 15.46 -24.28 8.36
CA THR A 217 16.30 -23.85 7.24
C THR A 217 15.98 -22.40 6.84
N PRO A 218 16.90 -21.70 6.13
CA PRO A 218 16.60 -20.39 5.56
C PRO A 218 15.32 -20.39 4.71
N ALA A 219 15.04 -21.48 3.98
CA ALA A 219 13.81 -21.64 3.20
C ALA A 219 12.55 -21.67 4.06
N ASN A 220 12.57 -22.26 5.26
CA ASN A 220 11.42 -22.22 6.18
C ASN A 220 11.12 -20.79 6.63
N ILE A 221 12.16 -20.06 7.05
CA ILE A 221 12.01 -18.67 7.50
C ILE A 221 11.49 -17.81 6.36
N GLN A 222 12.03 -17.97 5.16
CA GLN A 222 11.60 -17.25 3.96
C GLN A 222 10.11 -17.49 3.68
N MET A 223 9.68 -18.75 3.61
CA MET A 223 8.30 -19.09 3.30
C MET A 223 7.32 -18.70 4.43
N ALA A 224 7.72 -18.85 5.69
CA ALA A 224 6.94 -18.38 6.83
C ALA A 224 6.78 -16.84 6.79
N THR A 225 7.85 -16.11 6.48
CA THR A 225 7.81 -14.65 6.37
C THR A 225 6.88 -14.20 5.25
N ILE A 226 6.92 -14.84 4.07
CA ILE A 226 5.99 -14.54 2.97
C ILE A 226 4.54 -14.69 3.44
N VAL A 227 4.20 -15.83 4.05
CA VAL A 227 2.83 -16.09 4.51
C VAL A 227 2.39 -15.06 5.55
N VAL A 228 3.23 -14.78 6.56
CA VAL A 228 2.95 -13.79 7.60
C VAL A 228 2.69 -12.41 6.99
N ILE A 229 3.48 -11.97 6.03
CA ILE A 229 3.35 -10.64 5.40
C ILE A 229 2.14 -10.55 4.47
N MET A 230 1.77 -11.64 3.79
CA MET A 230 0.60 -11.65 2.89
C MET A 230 -0.74 -11.77 3.63
N LEU A 231 -0.74 -12.37 4.81
CA LEU A 231 -1.96 -12.69 5.57
C LEU A 231 -2.87 -11.48 5.82
N PRO A 232 -2.40 -10.30 6.25
CA PRO A 232 -3.28 -9.14 6.46
C PRO A 232 -3.99 -8.69 5.18
N ILE A 233 -3.29 -8.68 4.04
CA ILE A 233 -3.89 -8.31 2.75
C ILE A 233 -4.98 -9.32 2.38
N MET A 234 -4.70 -10.61 2.54
CA MET A 234 -5.67 -11.67 2.26
C MET A 234 -6.91 -11.57 3.16
N CYS A 235 -6.74 -11.17 4.43
CA CYS A 235 -7.87 -10.96 5.35
C CYS A 235 -8.69 -9.72 5.01
N ILE A 236 -8.06 -8.67 4.50
CA ILE A 236 -8.74 -7.42 4.13
C ILE A 236 -9.53 -7.58 2.81
N TYR A 237 -9.03 -8.41 1.88
CA TYR A 237 -9.60 -8.57 0.55
C TYR A 237 -11.11 -8.90 0.51
N PRO A 238 -11.65 -9.87 1.29
CA PRO A 238 -13.08 -10.18 1.28
C PRO A 238 -13.98 -9.01 1.73
N PHE A 239 -13.50 -8.21 2.67
CA PHE A 239 -14.26 -7.03 3.14
C PHE A 239 -14.40 -5.97 2.04
N ILE A 240 -13.41 -5.85 1.20
CA ILE A 240 -13.33 -4.83 0.17
C ILE A 240 -14.05 -5.27 -1.10
N GLN A 241 -14.02 -6.56 -1.44
CA GLN A 241 -14.75 -7.13 -2.57
C GLN A 241 -16.24 -6.75 -2.54
N LYS A 242 -16.83 -6.67 -1.34
CA LYS A 242 -18.22 -6.25 -1.12
C LYS A 242 -18.50 -4.82 -1.61
N TYR A 243 -17.55 -3.90 -1.43
CA TYR A 243 -17.70 -2.50 -1.88
C TYR A 243 -17.44 -2.34 -3.37
N PHE A 244 -16.61 -3.19 -3.96
CA PHE A 244 -16.37 -3.22 -5.41
C PHE A 244 -17.61 -3.66 -6.18
N ALA A 245 -18.27 -4.72 -5.74
CA ALA A 245 -19.48 -5.21 -6.40
C ALA A 245 -20.62 -4.17 -6.39
N ALA A 246 -20.71 -3.35 -5.34
CA ALA A 246 -21.70 -2.28 -5.25
C ALA A 246 -21.34 -1.04 -6.11
N GLY A 247 -20.05 -0.71 -6.25
CA GLY A 247 -19.61 0.50 -6.95
C GLY A 247 -19.53 0.38 -8.47
N VAL A 248 -19.20 -0.79 -8.99
CA VAL A 248 -19.11 -1.04 -10.44
C VAL A 248 -20.49 -1.05 -11.10
N MET A 249 -21.54 -1.44 -10.37
CA MET A 249 -22.91 -1.46 -10.92
C MET A 249 -23.53 -0.07 -11.08
N VAL A 250 -23.09 0.94 -10.35
CA VAL A 250 -23.62 2.30 -10.47
C VAL A 250 -23.05 3.05 -11.70
N GLY A 251 -21.90 2.65 -12.23
CA GLY A 251 -21.31 3.21 -13.45
C GLY A 251 -21.75 2.53 -14.75
N GLY A 252 -22.36 1.34 -14.66
CA GLY A 252 -22.71 0.50 -15.83
C GLY A 252 -24.16 0.64 -16.33
N VAL A 253 -25.01 1.38 -15.65
CA VAL A 253 -26.40 1.55 -16.04
C VAL A 253 -26.66 2.99 -16.52
N LYS A 254 -26.05 3.37 -17.62
CA LYS A 254 -26.48 4.41 -18.55
C LYS A 254 -26.21 3.90 -19.97
N GLY A 255 -27.03 3.01 -20.40
CA GLY A 255 -27.25 2.64 -21.78
C GLY A 255 -28.74 2.67 -22.03
#